data_4d21e640e8770db0aa7a940aca00e5dd
#
_entry.id   4d21e640e8770db0aa7a940aca00e5dd
#
_cell.length_a   1.000
_cell.length_b   1.000
_cell.length_c   1.000
_cell.angle_alpha   90.00
_cell.angle_beta   90.00
_cell.angle_gamma   90.00
#
_symmetry.space_group_name_H-M   'P 1'
#
loop_
_entity.id
_entity.type
_entity.pdbx_description
1 polymer ?
#
loop_
_entity_poly.entity_id
_entity_poly.type
_entity_poly.pdbx_seq_one_letter_code
_entity_poly.pdbx_strand_id
1 'polypeptide(L)'
;MRRRSRLASLLVRVALAGLVILALPGSGAAARSEADRLWLVGAGAFDDGLYETAYRELGRFIQAAPTDPRRGDAALLRGKAAFWMERYADALAEFDAAETFALSAAATPGEPIFWQGEALFRLRRLEEARDRYARYLALKPGTPYVPEALYARGLAELETGRADGAIDTFRDFLRDYPNNARAPIAAYSAARELIRAKRWDDALALLTPYAKNYPASPYLAETRYLLGLAQLEAGRPEGVRTLEQFIAQAPTSDLVPQARALAAEAHAKAGRNREAVEQYQALVRAAPTHALAPQALYRTGELSLRLGRPTDAEAAWTTLRRDFPQSPLVGPAGLATARLHEQRKQWEPALQAAQSVADLRGEERSDALLLVGQSALQLRRNPEAAQAYHAVVVEATPGSKRYFEGLSGLAASLDAATDREGAKRAYREIVDGSQDPDLVRWAKGRLSTFETPPPRDTPPPKSKAKPKGAGGG
;
A
#
# COMPACT_ATOMS: atom_id res chain seq x y z
N MET A 1 29.35 -26.07 -17.74
CA MET A 1 30.01 -27.28 -18.23
C MET A 1 29.09 -28.51 -18.39
N ARG A 2 27.81 -28.37 -18.72
CA ARG A 2 26.86 -29.51 -18.89
C ARG A 2 26.21 -29.62 -20.28
N ARG A 3 26.74 -28.90 -21.30
CA ARG A 3 26.22 -28.95 -22.71
C ARG A 3 27.05 -29.79 -23.67
N ARG A 4 28.25 -30.29 -23.27
CA ARG A 4 29.12 -31.07 -24.18
C ARG A 4 28.99 -32.59 -24.11
N SER A 5 28.28 -33.13 -23.09
CA SER A 5 28.08 -34.58 -22.96
C SER A 5 26.84 -35.14 -23.71
N ARG A 6 25.94 -34.27 -24.17
CA ARG A 6 24.72 -34.71 -24.90
C ARG A 6 24.89 -34.84 -26.42
N LEU A 7 25.89 -34.17 -27.00
CA LEU A 7 26.19 -34.30 -28.44
C LEU A 7 26.93 -35.59 -28.80
N ALA A 8 27.69 -36.18 -27.88
CA ALA A 8 28.44 -37.41 -28.16
C ALA A 8 27.52 -38.66 -28.11
N SER A 9 26.40 -38.62 -27.35
CA SER A 9 25.44 -39.72 -27.33
C SER A 9 24.48 -39.74 -28.51
N LEU A 10 24.30 -38.59 -29.19
CA LEU A 10 23.41 -38.45 -30.35
C LEU A 10 24.02 -39.06 -31.62
N LEU A 11 25.32 -38.93 -31.79
CA LEU A 11 26.04 -39.45 -32.98
C LEU A 11 26.22 -41.00 -32.97
N VAL A 12 26.23 -41.63 -31.78
CA VAL A 12 26.35 -43.08 -31.67
C VAL A 12 25.01 -43.80 -31.92
N ARG A 13 23.89 -43.17 -31.64
CA ARG A 13 22.55 -43.76 -31.83
C ARG A 13 22.02 -43.64 -33.27
N VAL A 14 22.44 -42.65 -34.02
CA VAL A 14 22.06 -42.50 -35.47
C VAL A 14 22.85 -43.48 -36.33
N ALA A 15 24.06 -43.91 -35.93
CA ALA A 15 24.86 -44.87 -36.67
C ALA A 15 24.40 -46.33 -36.46
N LEU A 16 23.64 -46.66 -35.40
CA LEU A 16 23.13 -48.01 -35.15
C LEU A 16 21.74 -48.30 -35.75
N ALA A 17 21.01 -47.30 -36.15
CA ALA A 17 19.71 -47.47 -36.83
C ALA A 17 19.82 -47.75 -38.34
N GLY A 18 21.01 -47.61 -38.92
CA GLY A 18 21.27 -47.78 -40.34
C GLY A 18 21.83 -49.14 -40.80
N LEU A 19 22.15 -50.07 -39.84
CA LEU A 19 22.93 -51.26 -40.20
C LEU A 19 22.31 -52.63 -39.82
N VAL A 20 20.99 -52.75 -39.75
CA VAL A 20 20.34 -54.06 -39.59
C VAL A 20 19.21 -54.20 -40.63
N ILE A 21 19.58 -54.13 -41.92
CA ILE A 21 18.75 -54.69 -42.99
C ILE A 21 19.70 -55.42 -43.93
N LEU A 22 20.13 -56.63 -43.55
CA LEU A 22 20.59 -57.68 -44.47
C LEU A 22 20.37 -59.07 -43.84
N ALA A 23 19.33 -59.70 -44.29
CA ALA A 23 19.14 -61.13 -44.47
C ALA A 23 19.14 -62.05 -43.26
N LEU A 24 17.93 -62.41 -42.81
CA LEU A 24 17.61 -63.82 -42.50
C LEU A 24 16.23 -64.17 -43.07
N PRO A 25 16.06 -65.19 -43.91
CA PRO A 25 14.75 -65.64 -44.32
C PRO A 25 14.21 -66.60 -43.26
N GLY A 26 13.07 -66.25 -42.68
CA GLY A 26 12.34 -67.23 -41.86
C GLY A 26 11.93 -66.83 -40.47
N SER A 27 11.24 -65.71 -40.28
CA SER A 27 10.25 -65.51 -39.25
C SER A 27 9.35 -64.38 -39.68
N GLY A 28 8.04 -64.63 -39.82
CA GLY A 28 7.05 -63.63 -40.29
C GLY A 28 6.92 -62.45 -39.37
N ALA A 29 7.86 -61.49 -39.45
CA ALA A 29 7.64 -60.12 -39.04
C ALA A 29 6.67 -59.51 -40.03
N ALA A 30 5.38 -59.49 -39.70
CA ALA A 30 4.37 -58.72 -40.48
C ALA A 30 4.93 -57.31 -40.67
N ALA A 31 5.04 -56.87 -41.93
CA ALA A 31 5.44 -55.51 -42.26
C ALA A 31 4.59 -54.57 -41.46
N ARG A 32 5.23 -53.72 -40.60
CA ARG A 32 4.52 -52.74 -39.76
C ARG A 32 3.64 -51.88 -40.72
N SER A 33 2.37 -51.71 -40.38
CA SER A 33 1.47 -50.88 -41.17
C SER A 33 2.02 -49.44 -41.25
N GLU A 34 1.66 -48.71 -42.26
CA GLU A 34 2.01 -47.27 -42.35
C GLU A 34 1.57 -46.52 -41.09
N ALA A 35 0.40 -46.83 -40.55
CA ALA A 35 -0.10 -46.29 -39.29
C ALA A 35 0.83 -46.60 -38.13
N ASP A 36 1.30 -47.86 -38.01
CA ASP A 36 2.26 -48.20 -36.91
C ASP A 36 3.57 -47.43 -37.01
N ARG A 37 4.05 -47.24 -38.26
CA ARG A 37 5.25 -46.48 -38.48
C ARG A 37 5.05 -44.99 -38.08
N LEU A 38 3.98 -44.34 -38.52
CA LEU A 38 3.65 -42.95 -38.19
C LEU A 38 3.47 -42.75 -36.68
N TRP A 39 2.77 -43.67 -36.03
CA TRP A 39 2.64 -43.65 -34.55
C TRP A 39 3.99 -43.75 -33.85
N LEU A 40 4.84 -44.74 -34.18
CA LEU A 40 6.13 -44.94 -33.55
C LEU A 40 7.06 -43.74 -33.78
N VAL A 41 7.10 -43.19 -34.99
CA VAL A 41 7.92 -42.00 -35.27
C VAL A 41 7.37 -40.77 -34.50
N GLY A 42 6.05 -40.58 -34.53
CA GLY A 42 5.44 -39.43 -33.85
C GLY A 42 5.58 -39.47 -32.33
N ALA A 43 5.29 -40.61 -31.70
CA ALA A 43 5.43 -40.78 -30.26
C ALA A 43 6.91 -40.73 -29.82
N GLY A 44 7.82 -41.40 -30.54
CA GLY A 44 9.25 -41.32 -30.27
C GLY A 44 9.82 -39.93 -30.47
N ALA A 45 9.39 -39.18 -31.45
CA ALA A 45 9.79 -37.79 -31.65
C ALA A 45 9.33 -36.88 -30.48
N PHE A 46 8.15 -37.16 -29.92
CA PHE A 46 7.69 -36.45 -28.72
C PHE A 46 8.58 -36.74 -27.51
N ASP A 47 8.92 -37.98 -27.26
CA ASP A 47 9.79 -38.42 -26.17
C ASP A 47 11.21 -37.83 -26.30
N ASP A 48 11.69 -37.68 -27.53
CA ASP A 48 12.97 -37.05 -27.85
C ASP A 48 12.91 -35.50 -27.83
N GLY A 49 11.77 -34.88 -27.58
CA GLY A 49 11.57 -33.42 -27.57
C GLY A 49 11.55 -32.77 -28.95
N LEU A 50 11.39 -33.59 -30.05
CA LEU A 50 11.28 -33.12 -31.42
C LEU A 50 9.83 -32.78 -31.75
N TYR A 51 9.29 -31.75 -31.07
CA TYR A 51 7.84 -31.45 -31.06
C TYR A 51 7.24 -31.14 -32.44
N GLU A 52 7.97 -30.47 -33.33
CA GLU A 52 7.48 -30.21 -34.70
C GLU A 52 7.32 -31.51 -35.50
N THR A 53 8.27 -32.45 -35.36
CA THR A 53 8.15 -33.77 -36.01
C THR A 53 7.02 -34.58 -35.40
N ALA A 54 6.93 -34.58 -34.03
CA ALA A 54 5.83 -35.25 -33.34
C ALA A 54 4.46 -34.74 -33.81
N TYR A 55 4.28 -33.44 -33.87
CA TYR A 55 3.03 -32.79 -34.30
C TYR A 55 2.64 -33.18 -35.72
N ARG A 56 3.60 -33.17 -36.62
CA ARG A 56 3.38 -33.55 -38.05
C ARG A 56 3.05 -35.03 -38.21
N GLU A 57 3.87 -35.91 -37.64
CA GLU A 57 3.72 -37.37 -37.88
C GLU A 57 2.49 -37.92 -37.15
N LEU A 58 2.17 -37.45 -35.94
CA LEU A 58 0.93 -37.80 -35.26
C LEU A 58 -0.30 -37.28 -36.01
N GLY A 59 -0.23 -36.10 -36.67
CA GLY A 59 -1.26 -35.58 -37.52
C GLY A 59 -1.52 -36.49 -38.73
N ARG A 60 -0.45 -36.98 -39.38
CA ARG A 60 -0.54 -37.96 -40.45
C ARG A 60 -1.14 -39.29 -39.98
N PHE A 61 -0.75 -39.76 -38.77
CA PHE A 61 -1.33 -40.96 -38.18
C PHE A 61 -2.84 -40.83 -37.99
N ILE A 62 -3.32 -39.73 -37.42
CA ILE A 62 -4.77 -39.48 -37.20
C ILE A 62 -5.55 -39.50 -38.50
N GLN A 63 -4.96 -38.99 -39.60
CA GLN A 63 -5.57 -38.98 -40.92
C GLN A 63 -5.55 -40.35 -41.58
N ALA A 64 -4.43 -41.08 -41.48
CA ALA A 64 -4.25 -42.38 -42.14
C ALA A 64 -5.01 -43.52 -41.42
N ALA A 65 -5.30 -43.36 -40.15
CA ALA A 65 -5.92 -44.42 -39.32
C ALA A 65 -7.10 -43.86 -38.50
N PRO A 66 -8.21 -43.43 -39.13
CA PRO A 66 -9.32 -42.77 -38.43
C PRO A 66 -10.08 -43.63 -37.43
N THR A 67 -9.93 -44.93 -37.48
CA THR A 67 -10.58 -45.93 -36.59
C THR A 67 -9.60 -46.59 -35.62
N ASP A 68 -8.31 -46.20 -35.65
CA ASP A 68 -7.31 -46.78 -34.77
C ASP A 68 -7.58 -46.40 -33.32
N PRO A 69 -7.53 -47.32 -32.35
CA PRO A 69 -7.78 -47.05 -30.94
C PRO A 69 -6.78 -46.04 -30.30
N ARG A 70 -5.59 -45.89 -30.91
CA ARG A 70 -4.56 -44.91 -30.46
C ARG A 70 -4.84 -43.48 -30.89
N ARG A 71 -5.91 -43.22 -31.64
CA ARG A 71 -6.24 -41.89 -32.19
C ARG A 71 -6.38 -40.85 -31.07
N GLY A 72 -7.00 -41.21 -29.96
CA GLY A 72 -7.12 -40.33 -28.79
C GLY A 72 -5.76 -39.95 -28.18
N ASP A 73 -4.90 -40.97 -27.99
CA ASP A 73 -3.55 -40.78 -27.49
C ASP A 73 -2.70 -39.93 -28.44
N ALA A 74 -2.86 -40.17 -29.77
CA ALA A 74 -2.18 -39.38 -30.78
C ALA A 74 -2.60 -37.90 -30.76
N ALA A 75 -3.87 -37.61 -30.60
CA ALA A 75 -4.37 -36.23 -30.43
C ALA A 75 -3.85 -35.59 -29.18
N LEU A 76 -3.84 -36.31 -28.06
CA LEU A 76 -3.27 -35.84 -26.78
C LEU A 76 -1.78 -35.49 -26.92
N LEU A 77 -0.95 -36.40 -27.47
CA LEU A 77 0.48 -36.16 -27.67
C LEU A 77 0.73 -35.02 -28.65
N ARG A 78 -0.09 -34.92 -29.72
CA ARG A 78 -0.03 -33.84 -30.70
C ARG A 78 -0.35 -32.48 -30.02
N GLY A 79 -1.38 -32.44 -29.19
CA GLY A 79 -1.72 -31.26 -28.38
C GLY A 79 -0.58 -30.85 -27.43
N LYS A 80 0.04 -31.81 -26.73
CA LYS A 80 1.21 -31.53 -25.89
C LYS A 80 2.41 -31.02 -26.71
N ALA A 81 2.65 -31.58 -27.92
CA ALA A 81 3.71 -31.08 -28.78
C ALA A 81 3.43 -29.63 -29.22
N ALA A 82 2.20 -29.29 -29.60
CA ALA A 82 1.78 -27.92 -29.91
C ALA A 82 1.94 -26.99 -28.70
N PHE A 83 1.60 -27.45 -27.51
CA PHE A 83 1.76 -26.70 -26.26
C PHE A 83 3.24 -26.34 -25.96
N TRP A 84 4.14 -27.30 -26.12
CA TRP A 84 5.58 -27.07 -25.92
C TRP A 84 6.21 -26.20 -27.03
N MET A 85 5.55 -26.09 -28.19
CA MET A 85 5.89 -25.11 -29.25
C MET A 85 5.22 -23.75 -29.04
N GLU A 86 4.55 -23.53 -27.90
CA GLU A 86 3.79 -22.31 -27.58
C GLU A 86 2.61 -22.02 -28.53
N ARG A 87 2.19 -23.00 -29.30
CA ARG A 87 1.03 -22.96 -30.21
C ARG A 87 -0.24 -23.31 -29.42
N TYR A 88 -0.59 -22.49 -28.42
CA TYR A 88 -1.63 -22.84 -27.44
C TYR A 88 -3.03 -22.99 -28.03
N ALA A 89 -3.36 -22.23 -29.07
CA ALA A 89 -4.66 -22.39 -29.76
C ALA A 89 -4.77 -23.73 -30.48
N ASP A 90 -3.70 -24.15 -31.17
CA ASP A 90 -3.65 -25.47 -31.83
C ASP A 90 -3.66 -26.58 -30.75
N ALA A 91 -2.90 -26.38 -29.67
CA ALA A 91 -2.89 -27.33 -28.55
C ALA A 91 -4.30 -27.54 -27.98
N LEU A 92 -5.05 -26.46 -27.75
CA LEU A 92 -6.43 -26.52 -27.24
C LEU A 92 -7.34 -27.36 -28.21
N ALA A 93 -7.25 -27.08 -29.49
CA ALA A 93 -8.05 -27.83 -30.48
C ALA A 93 -7.72 -29.34 -30.48
N GLU A 94 -6.44 -29.71 -30.32
CA GLU A 94 -6.02 -31.10 -30.22
C GLU A 94 -6.47 -31.76 -28.90
N PHE A 95 -6.47 -31.03 -27.79
CA PHE A 95 -6.98 -31.52 -26.51
C PHE A 95 -8.50 -31.68 -26.52
N ASP A 96 -9.24 -30.80 -27.24
CA ASP A 96 -10.67 -30.95 -27.44
C ASP A 96 -10.96 -32.20 -28.27
N ALA A 97 -10.17 -32.47 -29.31
CA ALA A 97 -10.27 -33.71 -30.12
C ALA A 97 -9.92 -34.94 -29.25
N ALA A 98 -8.88 -34.90 -28.44
CA ALA A 98 -8.47 -35.99 -27.56
C ALA A 98 -9.56 -36.34 -26.54
N GLU A 99 -10.29 -35.34 -26.03
CA GLU A 99 -11.40 -35.57 -25.09
C GLU A 99 -12.57 -36.31 -25.73
N THR A 100 -12.80 -36.13 -27.07
CA THR A 100 -13.89 -36.80 -27.77
C THR A 100 -13.56 -38.22 -28.17
N PHE A 101 -12.27 -38.58 -28.20
CA PHE A 101 -11.83 -39.92 -28.58
C PHE A 101 -11.64 -40.80 -27.33
N ALA A 102 -11.84 -42.09 -27.49
CA ALA A 102 -11.46 -43.03 -26.44
C ALA A 102 -9.94 -43.01 -26.26
N LEU A 103 -9.48 -42.78 -25.06
CA LEU A 103 -8.07 -42.90 -24.70
C LEU A 103 -7.75 -44.36 -24.38
N SER A 104 -6.49 -44.74 -24.58
CA SER A 104 -6.02 -46.08 -24.17
C SER A 104 -6.10 -46.25 -22.63
N ALA A 105 -6.11 -47.50 -22.18
CA ALA A 105 -6.09 -47.81 -20.75
C ALA A 105 -4.82 -47.32 -20.04
N ALA A 106 -3.76 -46.96 -20.79
CA ALA A 106 -2.53 -46.37 -20.27
C ALA A 106 -2.62 -44.84 -20.08
N ALA A 107 -3.63 -44.18 -20.67
CA ALA A 107 -3.82 -42.74 -20.55
C ALA A 107 -4.34 -42.38 -19.17
N THR A 108 -3.89 -41.26 -18.67
CA THR A 108 -4.33 -40.72 -17.39
C THR A 108 -5.78 -40.22 -17.48
N PRO A 109 -6.70 -40.68 -16.63
CA PRO A 109 -8.09 -40.24 -16.67
C PRO A 109 -8.21 -38.72 -16.58
N GLY A 110 -8.95 -38.11 -17.51
CA GLY A 110 -9.18 -36.67 -17.55
C GLY A 110 -7.98 -35.82 -17.98
N GLU A 111 -6.89 -36.42 -18.40
CA GLU A 111 -5.67 -35.70 -18.80
C GLU A 111 -5.89 -34.64 -19.89
N PRO A 112 -6.69 -34.88 -20.96
CA PRO A 112 -7.03 -33.84 -21.93
C PRO A 112 -7.65 -32.60 -21.29
N ILE A 113 -8.53 -32.77 -20.30
CA ILE A 113 -9.22 -31.67 -19.61
C ILE A 113 -8.21 -30.83 -18.81
N PHE A 114 -7.23 -31.46 -18.17
CA PHE A 114 -6.14 -30.75 -17.50
C PHE A 114 -5.35 -29.89 -18.49
N TRP A 115 -4.94 -30.47 -19.63
CA TRP A 115 -4.17 -29.78 -20.65
C TRP A 115 -4.97 -28.68 -21.36
N GLN A 116 -6.29 -28.85 -21.52
CA GLN A 116 -7.18 -27.76 -21.96
C GLN A 116 -7.08 -26.57 -21.00
N GLY A 117 -7.13 -26.81 -19.68
CA GLY A 117 -6.94 -25.82 -18.66
C GLY A 117 -5.60 -25.08 -18.81
N GLU A 118 -4.51 -25.81 -19.00
CA GLU A 118 -3.17 -25.25 -19.21
C GLU A 118 -3.10 -24.38 -20.48
N ALA A 119 -3.65 -24.86 -21.61
CA ALA A 119 -3.69 -24.10 -22.86
C ALA A 119 -4.52 -22.82 -22.73
N LEU A 120 -5.69 -22.90 -22.11
CA LEU A 120 -6.57 -21.76 -21.86
C LEU A 120 -5.91 -20.73 -20.93
N PHE A 121 -5.20 -21.18 -19.90
CA PHE A 121 -4.47 -20.31 -19.00
C PHE A 121 -3.37 -19.52 -19.76
N ARG A 122 -2.61 -20.19 -20.64
CA ARG A 122 -1.61 -19.54 -21.50
C ARG A 122 -2.23 -18.56 -22.48
N LEU A 123 -3.41 -18.86 -23.02
CA LEU A 123 -4.20 -17.99 -23.88
C LEU A 123 -4.85 -16.81 -23.12
N ARG A 124 -4.67 -16.71 -21.80
CA ARG A 124 -5.31 -15.69 -20.94
C ARG A 124 -6.85 -15.80 -20.88
N ARG A 125 -7.40 -16.95 -21.27
CA ARG A 125 -8.83 -17.28 -21.14
C ARG A 125 -9.08 -17.88 -19.76
N LEU A 126 -8.87 -17.05 -18.72
CA LEU A 126 -8.69 -17.50 -17.34
C LEU A 126 -9.96 -18.10 -16.72
N GLU A 127 -11.15 -17.57 -17.04
CA GLU A 127 -12.42 -18.11 -16.56
C GLU A 127 -12.63 -19.54 -17.10
N GLU A 128 -12.36 -19.75 -18.38
CA GLU A 128 -12.48 -21.06 -19.00
C GLU A 128 -11.41 -22.04 -18.47
N ALA A 129 -10.19 -21.54 -18.25
CA ALA A 129 -9.13 -22.35 -17.63
C ALA A 129 -9.55 -22.84 -16.24
N ARG A 130 -10.06 -21.94 -15.39
CA ARG A 130 -10.62 -22.27 -14.07
C ARG A 130 -11.66 -23.38 -14.17
N ASP A 131 -12.61 -23.24 -15.10
CA ASP A 131 -13.69 -24.20 -15.26
C ASP A 131 -13.16 -25.57 -15.71
N ARG A 132 -12.15 -25.62 -16.60
CA ARG A 132 -11.49 -26.86 -17.00
C ARG A 132 -10.76 -27.52 -15.82
N TYR A 133 -10.01 -26.77 -15.02
CA TYR A 133 -9.38 -27.30 -13.82
C TYR A 133 -10.42 -27.82 -12.81
N ALA A 134 -11.50 -27.08 -12.58
CA ALA A 134 -12.58 -27.51 -11.69
C ALA A 134 -13.23 -28.82 -12.18
N ARG A 135 -13.48 -28.95 -13.48
CA ARG A 135 -14.01 -30.16 -14.09
C ARG A 135 -13.04 -31.35 -13.94
N TYR A 136 -11.74 -31.11 -14.18
CA TYR A 136 -10.71 -32.12 -13.99
C TYR A 136 -10.68 -32.63 -12.55
N LEU A 137 -10.66 -31.73 -11.58
CA LEU A 137 -10.64 -32.07 -10.16
C LEU A 137 -11.90 -32.82 -9.69
N ALA A 138 -13.06 -32.51 -10.29
CA ALA A 138 -14.33 -33.19 -10.00
C ALA A 138 -14.32 -34.68 -10.41
N LEU A 139 -13.47 -35.07 -11.35
CA LEU A 139 -13.27 -36.48 -11.74
C LEU A 139 -12.56 -37.29 -10.65
N LYS A 140 -11.97 -36.61 -9.64
CA LYS A 140 -11.14 -37.22 -8.59
C LYS A 140 -10.04 -38.12 -9.16
N PRO A 141 -9.28 -37.68 -10.17
CA PRO A 141 -8.29 -38.50 -10.79
C PRO A 141 -7.14 -38.78 -9.81
N GLY A 142 -6.78 -40.03 -9.63
CA GLY A 142 -5.59 -40.43 -8.83
C GLY A 142 -4.29 -40.17 -9.60
N THR A 143 -4.06 -38.93 -10.07
CA THR A 143 -3.01 -38.60 -11.03
C THR A 143 -2.06 -37.55 -10.47
N PRO A 144 -0.81 -37.47 -10.98
CA PRO A 144 0.16 -36.47 -10.56
C PRO A 144 -0.22 -35.03 -10.89
N TYR A 145 -1.22 -34.79 -11.75
CA TYR A 145 -1.63 -33.43 -12.16
C TYR A 145 -2.60 -32.75 -11.18
N VAL A 146 -3.11 -33.46 -10.16
CA VAL A 146 -4.07 -32.85 -9.20
C VAL A 146 -3.47 -31.66 -8.45
N PRO A 147 -2.23 -31.71 -7.93
CA PRO A 147 -1.62 -30.55 -7.28
C PRO A 147 -1.45 -29.37 -8.24
N GLU A 148 -1.03 -29.65 -9.49
CA GLU A 148 -0.87 -28.65 -10.54
C GLU A 148 -2.21 -27.99 -10.87
N ALA A 149 -3.26 -28.77 -11.05
CA ALA A 149 -4.60 -28.28 -11.35
C ALA A 149 -5.19 -27.42 -10.23
N LEU A 150 -5.02 -27.83 -8.96
CA LEU A 150 -5.43 -27.05 -7.79
C LEU A 150 -4.70 -25.70 -7.75
N TYR A 151 -3.38 -25.74 -7.87
CA TYR A 151 -2.58 -24.53 -7.84
C TYR A 151 -2.93 -23.57 -9.00
N ALA A 152 -3.03 -24.10 -10.23
CA ALA A 152 -3.36 -23.31 -11.42
C ALA A 152 -4.80 -22.75 -11.38
N ARG A 153 -5.75 -23.51 -10.81
CA ARG A 153 -7.10 -23.02 -10.54
C ARG A 153 -7.07 -21.83 -9.58
N GLY A 154 -6.36 -21.94 -8.46
CA GLY A 154 -6.22 -20.84 -7.49
C GLY A 154 -5.62 -19.58 -8.13
N LEU A 155 -4.62 -19.73 -9.02
CA LEU A 155 -4.06 -18.62 -9.78
C LEU A 155 -5.08 -18.00 -10.75
N ALA A 156 -5.85 -18.82 -11.47
CA ALA A 156 -6.89 -18.32 -12.37
C ALA A 156 -7.99 -17.55 -11.61
N GLU A 157 -8.35 -18.04 -10.44
CA GLU A 157 -9.30 -17.37 -9.53
C GLU A 157 -8.76 -16.01 -9.03
N LEU A 158 -7.46 -15.92 -8.67
CA LEU A 158 -6.83 -14.64 -8.30
C LEU A 158 -6.86 -13.64 -9.45
N GLU A 159 -6.44 -14.07 -10.63
CA GLU A 159 -6.34 -13.18 -11.79
C GLU A 159 -7.70 -12.73 -12.33
N THR A 160 -8.76 -13.48 -12.04
CA THR A 160 -10.15 -13.11 -12.35
C THR A 160 -10.87 -12.37 -11.22
N GLY A 161 -10.13 -12.01 -10.14
CA GLY A 161 -10.68 -11.26 -9.01
C GLY A 161 -11.57 -12.07 -8.07
N ARG A 162 -11.55 -13.41 -8.17
CA ARG A 162 -12.31 -14.33 -7.31
C ARG A 162 -11.51 -14.68 -6.05
N ALA A 163 -11.22 -13.67 -5.23
CA ALA A 163 -10.31 -13.79 -4.09
C ALA A 163 -10.73 -14.92 -3.10
N ASP A 164 -12.00 -14.99 -2.74
CA ASP A 164 -12.49 -16.03 -1.82
C ASP A 164 -12.32 -17.44 -2.40
N GLY A 165 -12.65 -17.63 -3.69
CA GLY A 165 -12.44 -18.90 -4.38
C GLY A 165 -10.96 -19.30 -4.37
N ALA A 166 -10.05 -18.37 -4.66
CA ALA A 166 -8.63 -18.61 -4.63
C ALA A 166 -8.12 -18.99 -3.24
N ILE A 167 -8.60 -18.30 -2.20
CA ILE A 167 -8.26 -18.62 -0.80
C ILE A 167 -8.66 -20.05 -0.47
N ASP A 168 -9.88 -20.45 -0.81
CA ASP A 168 -10.38 -21.79 -0.51
C ASP A 168 -9.62 -22.85 -1.32
N THR A 169 -9.37 -22.61 -2.60
CA THR A 169 -8.59 -23.51 -3.47
C THR A 169 -7.15 -23.67 -2.97
N PHE A 170 -6.48 -22.59 -2.53
CA PHE A 170 -5.14 -22.70 -1.94
C PHE A 170 -5.15 -23.37 -0.57
N ARG A 171 -6.18 -23.20 0.25
CA ARG A 171 -6.33 -23.94 1.51
C ARG A 171 -6.46 -25.44 1.27
N ASP A 172 -7.28 -25.85 0.30
CA ASP A 172 -7.39 -27.24 -0.10
C ASP A 172 -6.05 -27.79 -0.60
N PHE A 173 -5.34 -27.02 -1.45
CA PHE A 173 -4.01 -27.38 -1.90
C PHE A 173 -3.02 -27.58 -0.73
N LEU A 174 -3.00 -26.67 0.23
CA LEU A 174 -2.09 -26.73 1.38
C LEU A 174 -2.43 -27.87 2.35
N ARG A 175 -3.72 -28.19 2.51
CA ARG A 175 -4.16 -29.31 3.32
C ARG A 175 -3.70 -30.64 2.71
N ASP A 176 -3.89 -30.82 1.40
CA ASP A 176 -3.70 -32.09 0.72
C ASP A 176 -2.24 -32.28 0.23
N TYR A 177 -1.53 -31.18 -0.04
CA TYR A 177 -0.17 -31.16 -0.59
C TYR A 177 0.80 -30.22 0.16
N PRO A 178 0.93 -30.32 1.49
CA PRO A 178 1.71 -29.38 2.31
C PRO A 178 3.22 -29.37 1.97
N ASN A 179 3.74 -30.47 1.41
CA ASN A 179 5.15 -30.63 1.05
C ASN A 179 5.43 -30.40 -0.45
N ASN A 180 4.44 -29.98 -1.22
CA ASN A 180 4.63 -29.65 -2.63
C ASN A 180 5.54 -28.42 -2.77
N ALA A 181 6.37 -28.39 -3.81
CA ALA A 181 7.27 -27.25 -4.08
C ALA A 181 6.53 -25.91 -4.25
N ARG A 182 5.24 -25.95 -4.60
CA ARG A 182 4.39 -24.74 -4.71
C ARG A 182 3.64 -24.36 -3.43
N ALA A 183 3.74 -25.19 -2.37
CA ALA A 183 3.03 -24.88 -1.12
C ALA A 183 3.46 -23.54 -0.49
N PRO A 184 4.74 -23.15 -0.48
CA PRO A 184 5.13 -21.84 0.04
C PRO A 184 4.48 -20.67 -0.68
N ILE A 185 4.45 -20.71 -2.01
CA ILE A 185 3.85 -19.61 -2.79
C ILE A 185 2.31 -19.62 -2.71
N ALA A 186 1.68 -20.79 -2.63
CA ALA A 186 0.24 -20.90 -2.42
C ALA A 186 -0.19 -20.31 -1.06
N ALA A 187 0.55 -20.61 0.01
CA ALA A 187 0.32 -20.06 1.34
C ALA A 187 0.52 -18.53 1.37
N TYR A 188 1.58 -18.05 0.74
CA TYR A 188 1.85 -16.61 0.60
C TYR A 188 0.72 -15.90 -0.17
N SER A 189 0.27 -16.46 -1.30
CA SER A 189 -0.79 -15.88 -2.13
C SER A 189 -2.13 -15.83 -1.38
N ALA A 190 -2.52 -16.93 -0.71
CA ALA A 190 -3.73 -16.96 0.11
C ALA A 190 -3.66 -15.94 1.27
N ALA A 191 -2.51 -15.86 1.95
CA ALA A 191 -2.33 -14.91 3.05
C ALA A 191 -2.45 -13.46 2.58
N ARG A 192 -1.90 -13.11 1.42
CA ARG A 192 -2.04 -11.77 0.84
C ARG A 192 -3.51 -11.39 0.58
N GLU A 193 -4.29 -12.30 0.02
CA GLU A 193 -5.71 -12.04 -0.23
C GLU A 193 -6.51 -11.95 1.09
N LEU A 194 -6.19 -12.75 2.09
CA LEU A 194 -6.77 -12.65 3.42
C LEU A 194 -6.46 -11.29 4.09
N ILE A 195 -5.22 -10.82 3.96
CA ILE A 195 -4.80 -9.47 4.42
C ILE A 195 -5.60 -8.38 3.69
N ARG A 196 -5.73 -8.49 2.36
CA ARG A 196 -6.51 -7.53 1.55
C ARG A 196 -7.98 -7.51 1.96
N ALA A 197 -8.53 -8.69 2.26
CA ALA A 197 -9.90 -8.84 2.75
C ALA A 197 -10.08 -8.51 4.24
N LYS A 198 -9.00 -8.11 4.95
CA LYS A 198 -8.97 -7.84 6.41
C LYS A 198 -9.41 -9.05 7.25
N ARG A 199 -9.21 -10.25 6.74
CA ARG A 199 -9.51 -11.51 7.45
C ARG A 199 -8.28 -11.92 8.28
N TRP A 200 -8.04 -11.16 9.35
CA TRP A 200 -6.77 -11.21 10.10
C TRP A 200 -6.52 -12.57 10.75
N ASP A 201 -7.50 -13.16 11.42
CA ASP A 201 -7.33 -14.46 12.08
C ASP A 201 -7.10 -15.59 11.08
N ASP A 202 -7.77 -15.55 9.94
CA ASP A 202 -7.52 -16.49 8.85
C ASP A 202 -6.10 -16.36 8.26
N ALA A 203 -5.62 -15.12 8.09
CA ALA A 203 -4.25 -14.87 7.66
C ALA A 203 -3.23 -15.39 8.69
N LEU A 204 -3.48 -15.15 9.98
CA LEU A 204 -2.64 -15.63 11.07
C LEU A 204 -2.53 -17.14 11.10
N ALA A 205 -3.62 -17.87 10.81
CA ALA A 205 -3.63 -19.33 10.76
C ALA A 205 -2.63 -19.86 9.71
N LEU A 206 -2.47 -19.17 8.57
CA LEU A 206 -1.51 -19.55 7.53
C LEU A 206 -0.09 -19.03 7.82
N LEU A 207 0.04 -17.80 8.31
CA LEU A 207 1.33 -17.12 8.44
C LEU A 207 2.12 -17.56 9.67
N THR A 208 1.45 -17.90 10.78
CA THR A 208 2.13 -18.28 12.03
C THR A 208 3.01 -19.52 11.85
N PRO A 209 2.57 -20.62 11.22
CA PRO A 209 3.40 -21.80 10.99
C PRO A 209 4.35 -21.66 9.80
N TYR A 210 4.25 -20.61 8.99
CA TYR A 210 4.93 -20.51 7.69
C TYR A 210 6.45 -20.70 7.78
N ALA A 211 7.11 -19.98 8.69
CA ALA A 211 8.56 -20.06 8.83
C ALA A 211 9.06 -21.45 9.26
N LYS A 212 8.25 -22.17 10.04
CA LYS A 212 8.54 -23.56 10.45
C LYS A 212 8.33 -24.52 9.29
N ASN A 213 7.25 -24.36 8.55
CA ASN A 213 6.86 -25.26 7.47
C ASN A 213 7.72 -25.07 6.22
N TYR A 214 8.14 -23.83 5.95
CA TYR A 214 8.85 -23.46 4.71
C TYR A 214 10.11 -22.62 4.99
N PRO A 215 11.10 -23.13 5.74
CA PRO A 215 12.27 -22.35 6.17
C PRO A 215 13.19 -21.90 5.03
N ALA A 216 13.13 -22.57 3.88
CA ALA A 216 13.90 -22.20 2.68
C ALA A 216 13.07 -21.41 1.64
N SER A 217 11.89 -20.94 2.02
CA SER A 217 11.04 -20.18 1.10
C SER A 217 11.65 -18.83 0.73
N PRO A 218 11.64 -18.46 -0.56
CA PRO A 218 12.02 -17.11 -0.98
C PRO A 218 11.05 -16.03 -0.47
N TYR A 219 9.83 -16.40 -0.03
CA TYR A 219 8.81 -15.49 0.51
C TYR A 219 8.86 -15.35 2.03
N LEU A 220 9.92 -15.85 2.69
CA LEU A 220 10.00 -15.87 4.15
C LEU A 220 10.02 -14.47 4.76
N ALA A 221 10.69 -13.53 4.12
CA ALA A 221 10.75 -12.15 4.58
C ALA A 221 9.38 -11.47 4.45
N GLU A 222 8.77 -11.56 3.26
CA GLU A 222 7.46 -10.97 2.99
C GLU A 222 6.37 -11.54 3.88
N THR A 223 6.38 -12.86 4.11
CA THR A 223 5.40 -13.49 5.00
C THR A 223 5.59 -13.08 6.45
N ARG A 224 6.81 -12.78 6.90
CA ARG A 224 7.06 -12.23 8.23
C ARG A 224 6.52 -10.80 8.36
N TYR A 225 6.69 -9.98 7.33
CA TYR A 225 6.06 -8.65 7.26
C TYR A 225 4.53 -8.77 7.35
N LEU A 226 3.92 -9.65 6.54
CA LEU A 226 2.46 -9.88 6.55
C LEU A 226 1.98 -10.42 7.91
N LEU A 227 2.76 -11.30 8.55
CA LEU A 227 2.46 -11.81 9.89
C LEU A 227 2.42 -10.66 10.91
N GLY A 228 3.44 -9.80 10.92
CA GLY A 228 3.49 -8.66 11.84
C GLY A 228 2.35 -7.68 11.61
N LEU A 229 2.01 -7.39 10.35
CA LEU A 229 0.85 -6.57 9.97
C LEU A 229 -0.46 -7.20 10.49
N ALA A 230 -0.70 -8.49 10.19
CA ALA A 230 -1.90 -9.19 10.63
C ALA A 230 -2.04 -9.23 12.16
N GLN A 231 -0.92 -9.42 12.87
CA GLN A 231 -0.90 -9.40 14.33
C GLN A 231 -1.32 -8.03 14.87
N LEU A 232 -0.77 -6.93 14.34
CA LEU A 232 -1.12 -5.57 14.79
C LEU A 232 -2.58 -5.23 14.50
N GLU A 233 -3.07 -5.55 13.31
CA GLU A 233 -4.45 -5.28 12.91
C GLU A 233 -5.47 -6.16 13.68
N ALA A 234 -5.06 -7.35 14.10
CA ALA A 234 -5.82 -8.20 15.02
C ALA A 234 -5.71 -7.77 16.50
N GLY A 235 -5.06 -6.65 16.78
CA GLY A 235 -4.87 -6.14 18.14
C GLY A 235 -3.82 -6.91 18.97
N ARG A 236 -2.95 -7.69 18.32
CA ARG A 236 -1.93 -8.51 18.97
C ARG A 236 -0.59 -7.74 19.06
N PRO A 237 -0.14 -7.37 20.25
CA PRO A 237 1.04 -6.51 20.43
C PRO A 237 2.37 -7.15 20.00
N GLU A 238 2.44 -8.48 19.89
CA GLU A 238 3.62 -9.20 19.39
C GLU A 238 3.97 -8.84 17.94
N GLY A 239 3.04 -8.26 17.17
CA GLY A 239 3.26 -7.80 15.81
C GLY A 239 4.42 -6.81 15.67
N VAL A 240 4.64 -5.96 16.68
CA VAL A 240 5.80 -5.06 16.71
C VAL A 240 7.10 -5.84 16.63
N ARG A 241 7.27 -6.83 17.51
CA ARG A 241 8.48 -7.67 17.54
C ARG A 241 8.67 -8.43 16.22
N THR A 242 7.58 -8.91 15.63
CA THR A 242 7.61 -9.61 14.33
C THR A 242 8.10 -8.68 13.22
N LEU A 243 7.63 -7.42 13.18
CA LEU A 243 8.10 -6.41 12.21
C LEU A 243 9.57 -6.03 12.44
N GLU A 244 10.01 -5.88 13.69
CA GLU A 244 11.41 -5.60 14.00
C GLU A 244 12.33 -6.75 13.58
N GLN A 245 11.91 -8.00 13.76
CA GLN A 245 12.62 -9.17 13.24
C GLN A 245 12.69 -9.16 11.72
N PHE A 246 11.60 -8.79 11.04
CA PHE A 246 11.61 -8.62 9.58
C PHE A 246 12.63 -7.57 9.16
N ILE A 247 12.62 -6.38 9.77
CA ILE A 247 13.54 -5.27 9.47
C ILE A 247 15.00 -5.71 9.66
N ALA A 248 15.29 -6.46 10.73
CA ALA A 248 16.64 -6.95 11.01
C ALA A 248 17.13 -8.00 10.00
N GLN A 249 16.23 -8.85 9.50
CA GLN A 249 16.59 -9.96 8.60
C GLN A 249 16.56 -9.59 7.12
N ALA A 250 15.79 -8.58 6.74
CA ALA A 250 15.66 -8.10 5.37
C ALA A 250 15.82 -6.58 5.28
N PRO A 251 16.97 -6.01 5.72
CA PRO A 251 17.15 -4.56 5.85
C PRO A 251 17.10 -3.80 4.52
N THR A 252 17.25 -4.47 3.39
CA THR A 252 17.22 -3.90 2.04
C THR A 252 15.89 -4.11 1.34
N SER A 253 14.88 -4.72 2.00
CA SER A 253 13.56 -4.93 1.41
C SER A 253 12.82 -3.60 1.25
N ASP A 254 12.12 -3.45 0.13
CA ASP A 254 11.25 -2.28 -0.15
C ASP A 254 10.09 -2.14 0.85
N LEU A 255 9.82 -3.17 1.66
CA LEU A 255 8.80 -3.16 2.71
C LEU A 255 9.31 -2.62 4.06
N VAL A 256 10.61 -2.35 4.19
CA VAL A 256 11.19 -1.84 5.46
C VAL A 256 10.59 -0.49 5.88
N PRO A 257 10.38 0.49 4.99
CA PRO A 257 9.73 1.75 5.38
C PRO A 257 8.33 1.52 5.93
N GLN A 258 7.52 0.68 5.30
CA GLN A 258 6.18 0.33 5.75
C GLN A 258 6.20 -0.39 7.10
N ALA A 259 7.11 -1.35 7.28
CA ALA A 259 7.28 -2.08 8.54
C ALA A 259 7.66 -1.13 9.70
N ARG A 260 8.57 -0.17 9.45
CA ARG A 260 8.94 0.85 10.44
C ARG A 260 7.78 1.75 10.79
N ALA A 261 7.00 2.19 9.81
CA ALA A 261 5.83 3.03 10.06
C ALA A 261 4.78 2.31 10.92
N LEU A 262 4.50 1.03 10.61
CA LEU A 262 3.58 0.19 11.39
C LEU A 262 4.07 -0.03 12.83
N ALA A 263 5.35 -0.34 13.01
CA ALA A 263 5.96 -0.52 14.32
C ALA A 263 5.92 0.80 15.13
N ALA A 264 6.22 1.93 14.48
CA ALA A 264 6.17 3.24 15.11
C ALA A 264 4.76 3.61 15.58
N GLU A 265 3.75 3.39 14.73
CA GLU A 265 2.35 3.65 15.10
C GLU A 265 1.88 2.75 16.24
N ALA A 266 2.26 1.48 16.23
CA ALA A 266 1.94 0.55 17.31
C ALA A 266 2.64 0.94 18.63
N HIS A 267 3.91 1.38 18.58
CA HIS A 267 4.58 1.96 19.74
C HIS A 267 3.86 3.21 20.25
N ALA A 268 3.49 4.13 19.38
CA ALA A 268 2.78 5.36 19.75
C ALA A 268 1.43 5.06 20.42
N LYS A 269 0.65 4.13 19.87
CA LYS A 269 -0.62 3.66 20.45
C LYS A 269 -0.43 3.04 21.84
N ALA A 270 0.70 2.38 22.07
CA ALA A 270 1.06 1.79 23.36
C ALA A 270 1.71 2.81 24.34
N GLY A 271 1.80 4.11 23.99
CA GLY A 271 2.43 5.14 24.80
C GLY A 271 3.96 5.11 24.79
N ARG A 272 4.58 4.21 24.03
CA ARG A 272 6.03 4.11 23.86
C ARG A 272 6.52 5.12 22.83
N ASN A 273 6.39 6.41 23.20
CA ASN A 273 6.63 7.52 22.27
C ASN A 273 8.10 7.62 21.81
N ARG A 274 9.06 7.20 22.66
CA ARG A 274 10.50 7.24 22.30
C ARG A 274 10.79 6.24 21.18
N GLU A 275 10.35 5.01 21.35
CA GLU A 275 10.53 3.93 20.37
C GLU A 275 9.81 4.26 19.05
N ALA A 276 8.65 4.88 19.14
CA ALA A 276 7.92 5.35 17.96
C ALA A 276 8.74 6.40 17.18
N VAL A 277 9.30 7.39 17.86
CA VAL A 277 10.17 8.41 17.25
C VAL A 277 11.40 7.77 16.61
N GLU A 278 12.04 6.82 17.27
CA GLU A 278 13.21 6.10 16.75
C GLU A 278 12.89 5.37 15.45
N GLN A 279 11.75 4.68 15.36
CA GLN A 279 11.32 3.99 14.14
C GLN A 279 10.98 4.96 13.00
N TYR A 280 10.25 6.04 13.27
CA TYR A 280 9.97 7.07 12.26
C TYR A 280 11.23 7.75 11.74
N GLN A 281 12.15 8.13 12.62
CA GLN A 281 13.44 8.71 12.23
C GLN A 281 14.29 7.73 11.42
N ALA A 282 14.28 6.44 11.81
CA ALA A 282 14.99 5.40 11.05
C ALA A 282 14.38 5.19 9.64
N LEU A 283 13.04 5.32 9.48
CA LEU A 283 12.38 5.33 8.18
C LEU A 283 12.92 6.48 7.33
N VAL A 284 12.88 7.71 7.85
CA VAL A 284 13.32 8.91 7.10
C VAL A 284 14.78 8.82 6.72
N ARG A 285 15.66 8.34 7.62
CA ARG A 285 17.09 8.16 7.31
C ARG A 285 17.34 7.12 6.22
N ALA A 286 16.62 6.00 6.26
CA ALA A 286 16.83 4.90 5.32
C ALA A 286 16.18 5.17 3.94
N ALA A 287 15.07 5.88 3.92
CA ALA A 287 14.29 6.12 2.72
C ALA A 287 13.73 7.56 2.69
N PRO A 288 14.60 8.57 2.54
CA PRO A 288 14.22 9.99 2.68
C PRO A 288 13.22 10.48 1.65
N THR A 289 13.11 9.83 0.49
CA THR A 289 12.17 10.19 -0.59
C THR A 289 10.92 9.30 -0.62
N HIS A 290 10.79 8.38 0.33
CA HIS A 290 9.65 7.46 0.37
C HIS A 290 8.35 8.19 0.67
N ALA A 291 7.23 7.73 0.10
CA ALA A 291 5.91 8.35 0.27
C ALA A 291 5.45 8.49 1.74
N LEU A 292 5.96 7.65 2.65
CA LEU A 292 5.69 7.73 4.08
C LEU A 292 6.59 8.72 4.85
N ALA A 293 7.65 9.26 4.24
CA ALA A 293 8.57 10.16 4.92
C ALA A 293 7.91 11.45 5.45
N PRO A 294 7.00 12.13 4.71
CA PRO A 294 6.29 13.29 5.24
C PRO A 294 5.47 12.97 6.48
N GLN A 295 4.73 11.85 6.47
CA GLN A 295 3.94 11.39 7.60
C GLN A 295 4.85 11.04 8.80
N ALA A 296 5.96 10.34 8.55
CA ALA A 296 6.92 10.00 9.59
C ALA A 296 7.52 11.24 10.25
N LEU A 297 7.86 12.27 9.47
CA LEU A 297 8.36 13.55 10.00
C LEU A 297 7.30 14.29 10.82
N TYR A 298 6.06 14.34 10.33
CA TYR A 298 4.96 14.97 11.05
C TYR A 298 4.72 14.30 12.40
N ARG A 299 4.61 12.96 12.40
CA ARG A 299 4.42 12.16 13.62
C ARG A 299 5.61 12.25 14.58
N THR A 300 6.85 12.32 14.05
CA THR A 300 8.05 12.58 14.86
C THR A 300 7.90 13.89 15.62
N GLY A 301 7.44 14.96 14.99
CA GLY A 301 7.21 16.23 15.63
C GLY A 301 6.18 16.15 16.75
N GLU A 302 5.01 15.59 16.49
CA GLU A 302 3.95 15.43 17.50
C GLU A 302 4.41 14.61 18.71
N LEU A 303 5.09 13.47 18.46
CA LEU A 303 5.56 12.59 19.54
C LEU A 303 6.73 13.22 20.32
N SER A 304 7.58 14.00 19.65
CA SER A 304 8.66 14.74 20.31
C SER A 304 8.11 15.80 21.28
N LEU A 305 7.01 16.47 20.93
CA LEU A 305 6.33 17.36 21.89
C LEU A 305 5.81 16.61 23.10
N ARG A 306 5.18 15.45 22.92
CA ARG A 306 4.70 14.62 24.04
C ARG A 306 5.85 14.15 24.95
N LEU A 307 7.06 14.02 24.39
CA LEU A 307 8.29 13.69 25.14
C LEU A 307 8.96 14.91 25.79
N GLY A 308 8.39 16.11 25.68
CA GLY A 308 9.00 17.35 26.16
C GLY A 308 10.24 17.77 25.37
N ARG A 309 10.33 17.37 24.09
CA ARG A 309 11.46 17.67 23.19
C ARG A 309 11.03 18.61 22.04
N PRO A 310 10.71 19.86 22.35
CA PRO A 310 10.15 20.77 21.36
C PRO A 310 11.13 21.17 20.25
N THR A 311 12.43 21.16 20.51
CA THR A 311 13.45 21.42 19.48
C THR A 311 13.48 20.31 18.42
N ASP A 312 13.33 19.05 18.85
CA ASP A 312 13.27 17.92 17.94
C ASP A 312 11.97 17.97 17.11
N ALA A 313 10.87 18.42 17.71
CA ALA A 313 9.60 18.60 17.01
C ALA A 313 9.71 19.65 15.89
N GLU A 314 10.27 20.81 16.22
CA GLU A 314 10.48 21.90 15.28
C GLU A 314 11.41 21.48 14.13
N ALA A 315 12.50 20.77 14.43
CA ALA A 315 13.42 20.24 13.42
C ALA A 315 12.73 19.28 12.45
N ALA A 316 11.89 18.37 12.97
CA ALA A 316 11.15 17.43 12.16
C ALA A 316 10.15 18.13 11.22
N TRP A 317 9.35 19.09 11.71
CA TRP A 317 8.40 19.84 10.90
C TRP A 317 9.09 20.78 9.90
N THR A 318 10.22 21.37 10.27
CA THR A 318 11.03 22.18 9.35
C THR A 318 11.56 21.33 8.20
N THR A 319 12.07 20.13 8.50
CA THR A 319 12.51 19.17 7.48
C THR A 319 11.36 18.78 6.55
N LEU A 320 10.17 18.49 7.10
CA LEU A 320 8.97 18.18 6.30
C LEU A 320 8.67 19.31 5.31
N ARG A 321 8.60 20.54 5.78
CA ARG A 321 8.25 21.69 4.96
C ARG A 321 9.29 21.99 3.88
N ARG A 322 10.58 21.80 4.19
CA ARG A 322 11.69 22.03 3.25
C ARG A 322 11.74 20.94 2.18
N ASP A 323 11.68 19.67 2.57
CA ASP A 323 11.95 18.55 1.68
C ASP A 323 10.69 18.05 0.95
N PHE A 324 9.50 18.36 1.49
CA PHE A 324 8.21 17.93 0.94
C PHE A 324 7.22 19.10 0.81
N PRO A 325 7.56 20.16 0.08
CA PRO A 325 6.73 21.39 0.01
C PRO A 325 5.33 21.17 -0.61
N GLN A 326 5.13 20.07 -1.34
CA GLN A 326 3.84 19.71 -1.93
C GLN A 326 3.03 18.73 -1.05
N SER A 327 3.54 18.34 0.12
CA SER A 327 2.80 17.46 1.02
C SER A 327 1.59 18.18 1.64
N PRO A 328 0.43 17.52 1.76
CA PRO A 328 -0.71 18.07 2.49
C PRO A 328 -0.41 18.34 3.97
N LEU A 329 0.68 17.77 4.50
CA LEU A 329 1.10 17.97 5.89
C LEU A 329 1.93 19.24 6.12
N VAL A 330 2.22 20.03 5.08
CA VAL A 330 2.96 21.31 5.20
C VAL A 330 2.17 22.32 6.04
N GLY A 331 0.87 22.47 5.77
CA GLY A 331 -0.03 23.33 6.54
C GLY A 331 -0.10 22.93 8.02
N PRO A 332 -0.50 21.68 8.33
CA PRO A 332 -0.51 21.16 9.70
C PRO A 332 0.83 21.32 10.44
N ALA A 333 1.96 21.03 9.77
CA ALA A 333 3.29 21.16 10.36
C ALA A 333 3.67 22.63 10.66
N GLY A 334 3.35 23.54 9.75
CA GLY A 334 3.55 24.99 9.94
C GLY A 334 2.71 25.54 11.08
N LEU A 335 1.43 25.13 11.15
CA LEU A 335 0.53 25.53 12.24
C LEU A 335 1.00 24.98 13.59
N ALA A 336 1.47 23.71 13.65
CA ALA A 336 2.02 23.13 14.86
C ALA A 336 3.29 23.88 15.30
N THR A 337 4.15 24.29 14.35
CA THR A 337 5.33 25.12 14.62
C THR A 337 4.93 26.49 15.19
N ALA A 338 3.94 27.16 14.59
CA ALA A 338 3.45 28.45 15.06
C ALA A 338 2.90 28.37 16.49
N ARG A 339 2.07 27.36 16.79
CA ARG A 339 1.53 27.11 18.14
C ARG A 339 2.63 26.80 19.16
N LEU A 340 3.67 26.07 18.75
CA LEU A 340 4.82 25.78 19.61
C LEU A 340 5.56 27.07 20.03
N HIS A 341 5.83 27.97 19.09
CA HIS A 341 6.45 29.26 19.35
C HIS A 341 5.55 30.18 20.18
N GLU A 342 4.21 30.19 19.91
CA GLU A 342 3.23 30.92 20.70
C GLU A 342 3.26 30.51 22.19
N GLN A 343 3.20 29.19 22.47
CA GLN A 343 3.27 28.66 23.83
C GLN A 343 4.53 29.06 24.56
N ARG A 344 5.62 29.26 23.83
CA ARG A 344 6.91 29.74 24.35
C ARG A 344 7.01 31.27 24.41
N LYS A 345 5.95 31.99 24.00
CA LYS A 345 5.92 33.45 23.87
C LYS A 345 7.00 34.00 22.94
N GLN A 346 7.40 33.20 21.94
CA GLN A 346 8.32 33.57 20.87
C GLN A 346 7.53 34.15 19.71
N TRP A 347 7.05 35.40 19.89
CA TRP A 347 6.03 35.98 19.02
C TRP A 347 6.50 36.19 17.58
N GLU A 348 7.76 36.59 17.35
CA GLU A 348 8.30 36.77 16.00
C GLU A 348 8.38 35.45 15.23
N PRO A 349 8.99 34.36 15.77
CA PRO A 349 8.94 33.03 15.14
C PRO A 349 7.53 32.49 14.96
N ALA A 350 6.63 32.72 15.93
CA ALA A 350 5.22 32.30 15.81
C ALA A 350 4.53 33.02 14.63
N LEU A 351 4.73 34.33 14.50
CA LEU A 351 4.20 35.13 13.40
C LEU A 351 4.69 34.62 12.04
N GLN A 352 5.99 34.43 11.87
CA GLN A 352 6.58 33.95 10.61
C GLN A 352 6.07 32.55 10.23
N ALA A 353 6.00 31.62 11.22
CA ALA A 353 5.47 30.29 10.98
C ALA A 353 3.99 30.33 10.57
N ALA A 354 3.17 31.14 11.27
CA ALA A 354 1.76 31.29 10.97
C ALA A 354 1.51 31.96 9.59
N GLN A 355 2.26 33.01 9.23
CA GLN A 355 2.17 33.65 7.92
C GLN A 355 2.42 32.66 6.78
N SER A 356 3.45 31.81 6.90
CA SER A 356 3.77 30.80 5.89
C SER A 356 2.63 29.80 5.64
N VAL A 357 1.73 29.59 6.61
CA VAL A 357 0.52 28.75 6.46
C VAL A 357 -0.65 29.59 5.95
N ALA A 358 -0.80 30.81 6.40
CA ALA A 358 -1.86 31.74 5.98
C ALA A 358 -1.79 32.04 4.47
N ASP A 359 -0.60 31.95 3.86
CA ASP A 359 -0.40 32.11 2.41
C ASP A 359 -0.85 30.87 1.61
N LEU A 360 -1.01 29.71 2.26
CA LEU A 360 -1.53 28.50 1.63
C LEU A 360 -3.06 28.55 1.54
N ARG A 361 -3.61 27.91 0.51
CA ARG A 361 -5.04 27.67 0.41
C ARG A 361 -5.33 26.31 1.03
N GLY A 362 -5.86 26.28 2.26
CA GLY A 362 -6.13 25.04 2.98
C GLY A 362 -7.01 25.27 4.20
N GLU A 363 -7.41 24.17 4.85
CA GLU A 363 -8.26 24.21 6.04
C GLU A 363 -7.59 24.93 7.22
N GLU A 364 -6.25 24.90 7.29
CA GLU A 364 -5.45 25.50 8.35
C GLU A 364 -5.31 27.02 8.22
N ARG A 365 -5.65 27.61 7.06
CA ARG A 365 -5.47 29.03 6.78
C ARG A 365 -6.15 29.91 7.82
N SER A 366 -7.39 29.64 8.15
CA SER A 366 -8.14 30.44 9.12
C SER A 366 -7.54 30.39 10.53
N ASP A 367 -7.05 29.20 10.96
CA ASP A 367 -6.32 29.06 12.23
C ASP A 367 -4.99 29.80 12.22
N ALA A 368 -4.29 29.74 11.08
CA ALA A 368 -3.03 30.46 10.90
C ALA A 368 -3.24 31.98 10.95
N LEU A 369 -4.28 32.52 10.31
CA LEU A 369 -4.62 33.93 10.36
C LEU A 369 -4.92 34.42 11.78
N LEU A 370 -5.60 33.60 12.61
CA LEU A 370 -5.80 33.91 14.02
C LEU A 370 -4.46 34.01 14.78
N LEU A 371 -3.53 33.08 14.54
CA LEU A 371 -2.19 33.13 15.15
C LEU A 371 -1.34 34.27 14.63
N VAL A 372 -1.46 34.64 13.34
CA VAL A 372 -0.85 35.86 12.78
C VAL A 372 -1.35 37.08 13.55
N GLY A 373 -2.68 37.23 13.67
CA GLY A 373 -3.29 38.33 14.39
C GLY A 373 -2.84 38.42 15.85
N GLN A 374 -2.86 37.30 16.55
CA GLN A 374 -2.45 37.23 17.95
C GLN A 374 -0.97 37.57 18.14
N SER A 375 -0.09 36.98 17.34
CA SER A 375 1.36 37.22 17.42
C SER A 375 1.69 38.66 17.06
N ALA A 376 1.06 39.22 16.03
CA ALA A 376 1.24 40.62 15.64
C ALA A 376 0.78 41.59 16.72
N LEU A 377 -0.34 41.31 17.43
CA LEU A 377 -0.78 42.10 18.58
C LEU A 377 0.24 42.12 19.69
N GLN A 378 0.82 40.97 20.05
CA GLN A 378 1.84 40.86 21.08
C GLN A 378 3.11 41.63 20.72
N LEU A 379 3.43 41.71 19.41
CA LEU A 379 4.54 42.51 18.88
C LEU A 379 4.19 44.00 18.67
N ARG A 380 2.96 44.43 19.01
CA ARG A 380 2.41 45.76 18.78
C ARG A 380 2.35 46.17 17.31
N ARG A 381 2.28 45.18 16.41
CA ARG A 381 2.06 45.38 14.98
C ARG A 381 0.55 45.42 14.70
N ASN A 382 -0.11 46.41 15.31
CA ASN A 382 -1.59 46.50 15.33
C ASN A 382 -2.25 46.52 13.94
N PRO A 383 -1.73 47.22 12.92
CA PRO A 383 -2.31 47.18 11.57
C PRO A 383 -2.25 45.80 10.93
N GLU A 384 -1.13 45.08 11.12
CA GLU A 384 -0.96 43.71 10.60
C GLU A 384 -1.91 42.73 11.32
N ALA A 385 -2.07 42.86 12.63
CA ALA A 385 -3.04 42.11 13.39
C ALA A 385 -4.48 42.34 12.91
N ALA A 386 -4.86 43.60 12.71
CA ALA A 386 -6.19 43.96 12.19
C ALA A 386 -6.45 43.38 10.80
N GLN A 387 -5.46 43.40 9.92
CA GLN A 387 -5.56 42.77 8.59
C GLN A 387 -5.80 41.28 8.65
N ALA A 388 -5.03 40.56 9.49
CA ALA A 388 -5.18 39.12 9.65
C ALA A 388 -6.54 38.73 10.22
N TYR A 389 -6.99 39.39 11.29
CA TYR A 389 -8.31 39.15 11.86
C TYR A 389 -9.45 39.52 10.93
N HIS A 390 -9.31 40.61 10.17
CA HIS A 390 -10.30 41.00 9.13
C HIS A 390 -10.43 39.91 8.06
N ALA A 391 -9.31 39.29 7.64
CA ALA A 391 -9.36 38.17 6.69
C ALA A 391 -10.15 36.99 7.27
N VAL A 392 -9.98 36.67 8.56
CA VAL A 392 -10.79 35.61 9.24
C VAL A 392 -12.28 35.98 9.20
N VAL A 393 -12.64 37.23 9.50
CA VAL A 393 -14.05 37.69 9.48
C VAL A 393 -14.65 37.57 8.09
N VAL A 394 -13.91 37.93 7.05
CA VAL A 394 -14.38 37.84 5.66
C VAL A 394 -14.55 36.40 5.18
N GLU A 395 -13.67 35.51 5.59
CA GLU A 395 -13.69 34.11 5.16
C GLU A 395 -14.67 33.26 5.97
N ALA A 396 -14.98 33.64 7.21
CA ALA A 396 -15.85 32.87 8.09
C ALA A 396 -17.32 33.09 7.79
N THR A 397 -18.15 32.07 8.04
CA THR A 397 -19.61 32.20 7.99
C THR A 397 -20.07 33.22 9.02
N PRO A 398 -20.79 34.28 8.64
CA PRO A 398 -21.32 35.25 9.57
C PRO A 398 -22.09 34.63 10.72
N GLY A 399 -21.83 35.09 11.94
CA GLY A 399 -22.47 34.56 13.15
C GLY A 399 -21.86 33.23 13.67
N SER A 400 -20.90 32.63 12.97
CA SER A 400 -20.21 31.46 13.46
C SER A 400 -19.24 31.78 14.60
N LYS A 401 -18.84 30.78 15.38
CA LYS A 401 -17.80 30.93 16.40
C LYS A 401 -16.52 31.54 15.81
N ARG A 402 -16.07 31.04 14.66
CA ARG A 402 -14.87 31.53 13.96
C ARG A 402 -14.99 33.00 13.57
N TYR A 403 -16.18 33.41 13.10
CA TYR A 403 -16.47 34.81 12.78
C TYR A 403 -16.26 35.72 14.01
N PHE A 404 -16.81 35.34 15.17
CA PHE A 404 -16.66 36.14 16.39
C PHE A 404 -15.27 36.06 17.00
N GLU A 405 -14.52 34.96 16.81
CA GLU A 405 -13.09 34.89 17.14
C GLU A 405 -12.29 35.92 16.33
N GLY A 406 -12.51 35.97 15.01
CA GLY A 406 -11.91 36.98 14.13
C GLY A 406 -12.33 38.40 14.51
N LEU A 407 -13.63 38.62 14.71
CA LEU A 407 -14.20 39.92 15.01
C LEU A 407 -13.71 40.49 16.37
N SER A 408 -13.54 39.66 17.38
CA SER A 408 -13.00 40.05 18.67
C SER A 408 -11.52 40.45 18.57
N GLY A 409 -10.73 39.67 17.80
CA GLY A 409 -9.34 40.06 17.51
C GLY A 409 -9.21 41.36 16.70
N LEU A 410 -10.09 41.51 15.68
CA LEU A 410 -10.14 42.73 14.88
C LEU A 410 -10.47 43.97 15.75
N ALA A 411 -11.51 43.86 16.60
CA ALA A 411 -11.90 44.95 17.50
C ALA A 411 -10.75 45.35 18.44
N ALA A 412 -10.08 44.38 19.05
CA ALA A 412 -8.93 44.62 19.91
C ALA A 412 -7.74 45.25 19.17
N SER A 413 -7.50 44.82 17.91
CA SER A 413 -6.39 45.32 17.09
C SER A 413 -6.65 46.78 16.66
N LEU A 414 -7.88 47.14 16.26
CA LEU A 414 -8.29 48.50 15.90
C LEU A 414 -8.23 49.45 17.11
N ASP A 415 -8.65 48.96 18.28
CA ASP A 415 -8.56 49.69 19.54
C ASP A 415 -7.08 49.99 19.89
N ALA A 416 -6.22 48.99 19.82
CA ALA A 416 -4.79 49.17 20.04
C ALA A 416 -4.10 50.02 18.97
N ALA A 417 -4.63 50.12 17.76
CA ALA A 417 -4.18 50.98 16.68
C ALA A 417 -4.75 52.40 16.79
N THR A 418 -5.58 52.72 17.82
CA THR A 418 -6.29 53.97 18.01
C THR A 418 -7.35 54.33 16.92
N ASP A 419 -7.75 53.32 16.14
CA ASP A 419 -8.93 53.47 15.25
C ASP A 419 -10.22 53.28 16.06
N ARG A 420 -10.60 54.34 16.77
CA ARG A 420 -11.76 54.32 17.67
C ARG A 420 -13.08 53.98 16.98
N GLU A 421 -13.29 54.49 15.76
CA GLU A 421 -14.55 54.29 15.06
C GLU A 421 -14.65 52.87 14.47
N GLY A 422 -13.54 52.32 13.97
CA GLY A 422 -13.47 50.92 13.55
C GLY A 422 -13.69 49.96 14.74
N ALA A 423 -13.00 50.19 15.86
CA ALA A 423 -13.15 49.42 17.07
C ALA A 423 -14.61 49.43 17.60
N LYS A 424 -15.25 50.60 17.67
CA LYS A 424 -16.66 50.74 18.09
C LYS A 424 -17.60 49.92 17.21
N ARG A 425 -17.40 50.00 15.89
CA ARG A 425 -18.24 49.18 14.97
C ARG A 425 -18.12 47.70 15.24
N ALA A 426 -16.89 47.19 15.36
CA ALA A 426 -16.64 45.79 15.63
C ALA A 426 -17.18 45.33 17.01
N TYR A 427 -17.02 46.15 18.06
CA TYR A 427 -17.59 45.84 19.37
C TYR A 427 -19.12 45.83 19.36
N ARG A 428 -19.78 46.78 18.65
CA ARG A 428 -21.24 46.78 18.51
C ARG A 428 -21.74 45.52 17.81
N GLU A 429 -21.09 45.14 16.74
CA GLU A 429 -21.44 43.94 15.99
C GLU A 429 -21.32 42.64 16.84
N ILE A 430 -20.32 42.55 17.75
CA ILE A 430 -20.24 41.51 18.74
C ILE A 430 -21.44 41.55 19.70
N VAL A 431 -21.79 42.75 20.21
CA VAL A 431 -22.89 42.89 21.17
C VAL A 431 -24.23 42.50 20.56
N ASP A 432 -24.45 42.88 19.28
CA ASP A 432 -25.72 42.69 18.59
C ASP A 432 -25.88 41.25 18.04
N GLY A 433 -24.80 40.55 17.71
CA GLY A 433 -24.83 39.31 16.99
C GLY A 433 -24.39 38.05 17.77
N SER A 434 -23.53 38.23 18.79
CA SER A 434 -22.98 37.10 19.53
C SER A 434 -23.96 36.55 20.55
N GLN A 435 -24.06 35.22 20.61
CA GLN A 435 -24.81 34.48 21.65
C GLN A 435 -23.93 34.15 22.89
N ASP A 436 -22.61 34.42 22.84
CA ASP A 436 -21.70 34.21 23.95
C ASP A 436 -21.82 35.37 24.96
N PRO A 437 -22.36 35.14 26.17
CA PRO A 437 -22.59 36.20 27.15
C PRO A 437 -21.31 36.83 27.68
N ASP A 438 -20.19 36.08 27.70
CA ASP A 438 -18.93 36.61 28.19
C ASP A 438 -18.28 37.50 27.14
N LEU A 439 -18.34 37.11 25.87
CA LEU A 439 -17.88 37.93 24.77
C LEU A 439 -18.69 39.23 24.64
N VAL A 440 -20.03 39.15 24.78
CA VAL A 440 -20.92 40.30 24.79
C VAL A 440 -20.61 41.23 25.97
N ARG A 441 -20.39 40.70 27.18
CA ARG A 441 -20.01 41.45 28.37
C ARG A 441 -18.67 42.19 28.17
N TRP A 442 -17.69 41.50 27.64
CA TRP A 442 -16.41 42.07 27.28
C TRP A 442 -16.53 43.21 26.29
N ALA A 443 -17.26 43.04 25.20
CA ALA A 443 -17.46 44.09 24.17
C ALA A 443 -18.21 45.31 24.72
N LYS A 444 -19.26 45.13 25.57
CA LYS A 444 -19.94 46.20 26.25
C LYS A 444 -19.02 46.99 27.18
N GLY A 445 -18.19 46.27 27.94
CA GLY A 445 -17.17 46.92 28.81
C GLY A 445 -16.18 47.76 28.05
N ARG A 446 -15.76 47.33 26.85
CA ARG A 446 -14.89 48.13 25.97
C ARG A 446 -15.60 49.35 25.39
N LEU A 447 -16.85 49.20 24.93
CA LEU A 447 -17.65 50.31 24.39
C LEU A 447 -17.83 51.44 25.44
N SER A 448 -18.09 51.08 26.69
CA SER A 448 -18.26 52.12 27.75
C SER A 448 -17.01 52.96 27.98
N THR A 449 -15.80 52.44 27.72
CA THR A 449 -14.56 53.23 27.79
C THR A 449 -14.44 54.31 26.72
N PHE A 450 -15.16 54.17 25.59
CA PHE A 450 -15.19 55.22 24.56
C PHE A 450 -16.23 56.30 24.80
N GLU A 451 -17.19 56.09 25.70
CA GLU A 451 -18.26 57.00 26.07
C GLU A 451 -17.87 57.88 27.24
N THR A 452 -16.90 57.42 28.05
CA THR A 452 -16.40 58.22 29.17
C THR A 452 -15.42 59.30 28.64
N PRO A 453 -15.71 60.61 28.79
CA PRO A 453 -14.76 61.62 28.37
C PRO A 453 -13.47 61.49 29.20
N PRO A 454 -12.29 61.81 28.66
CA PRO A 454 -11.05 61.82 29.45
C PRO A 454 -11.21 62.70 30.67
N PRO A 455 -10.66 62.31 31.84
CA PRO A 455 -10.74 63.16 33.01
C PRO A 455 -10.26 64.55 32.61
N ARG A 456 -11.13 65.59 32.86
CA ARG A 456 -10.72 66.97 32.63
C ARG A 456 -9.48 67.20 33.46
N ASP A 457 -8.40 67.59 32.80
CA ASP A 457 -7.22 68.05 33.47
C ASP A 457 -7.66 69.15 34.44
N THR A 458 -7.67 68.85 35.71
CA THR A 458 -7.85 69.87 36.73
C THR A 458 -6.62 70.75 36.62
N PRO A 459 -6.81 72.05 36.33
CA PRO A 459 -5.67 72.94 36.25
C PRO A 459 -4.89 72.90 37.58
N PRO A 460 -3.56 72.93 37.58
CA PRO A 460 -2.76 72.84 38.78
C PRO A 460 -3.20 73.93 39.73
N PRO A 461 -3.31 73.72 41.05
CA PRO A 461 -3.73 74.69 42.02
C PRO A 461 -2.82 75.90 41.94
N LYS A 462 -3.43 77.08 41.72
CA LYS A 462 -2.69 78.40 41.72
C LYS A 462 -1.81 78.45 42.93
N SER A 463 -0.51 78.54 42.76
CA SER A 463 0.48 78.75 43.86
C SER A 463 0.10 80.06 44.56
N LYS A 464 -0.24 80.00 45.83
CA LYS A 464 -0.39 81.15 46.72
C LYS A 464 0.93 81.93 46.76
N ALA A 465 0.93 83.13 46.17
CA ALA A 465 2.03 84.05 46.24
C ALA A 465 2.33 84.34 47.74
N LYS A 466 3.54 84.13 48.19
CA LYS A 466 4.02 84.57 49.48
C LYS A 466 3.96 86.14 49.57
N PRO A 467 3.43 86.74 50.63
CA PRO A 467 3.48 88.18 50.86
C PRO A 467 4.95 88.56 51.02
N LYS A 468 5.33 89.66 50.30
CA LYS A 468 6.61 90.34 50.55
C LYS A 468 6.60 90.92 51.91
N GLY A 469 7.47 90.41 52.79
CA GLY A 469 7.79 91.04 54.06
C GLY A 469 8.55 92.32 53.84
N ALA A 470 7.97 93.41 54.34
CA ALA A 470 8.56 94.74 54.40
C ALA A 470 9.76 94.75 55.33
N GLY A 471 10.69 95.57 55.02
CA GLY A 471 11.96 95.82 55.54
C GLY A 471 12.10 96.42 56.91
N GLY A 472 13.26 96.64 57.26
CA GLY A 472 13.58 97.55 58.33
C GLY A 472 14.79 97.19 59.14
N GLY A 473 15.83 97.91 59.05
CA GLY A 473 16.91 97.97 60.02
C GLY A 473 18.29 97.54 59.62
#